data_c1ccb838d662da2929e1f24dc408e38c
#
_entry.id   c1ccb838d662da2929e1f24dc408e38c
#
_cell.length_a   1.000
_cell.length_b   1.000
_cell.length_c   1.000
_cell.angle_alpha   90.00
_cell.angle_beta   90.00
_cell.angle_gamma   90.00
#
_symmetry.space_group_name_H-M   'P 1'
#
loop_
_entity.id
_entity.type
_entity.pdbx_description
1 polymer ?
#
loop_
_entity_poly.entity_id
_entity_poly.type
_entity_poly.pdbx_seq_one_letter_code
_entity_poly.pdbx_strand_id
1 'polypeptide(L)'
;SEKEKSWLRQKLREYKVKNSDFKELEKRMDIIPVSIALAQAAKESGWGTSRFALEGNAIFGQWTWTGQGIEPLNKEKNKDHKILRFPILRASVKAYKNNLNTHKVYTQFREKRNKLRKRNQSIKGLKLTETLDKYAQTGKEYTEILEQIIKQNYLSDFESVQLTNSVVKKELNL
;
A
#
# COMPACT_ATOMS: atom_id res chain seq x y z
N SER A 1 24.48 5.26 -17.87
CA SER A 1 25.45 5.80 -16.90
C SER A 1 25.60 4.89 -15.68
N GLU A 2 26.71 5.00 -14.92
CA GLU A 2 26.89 4.23 -13.67
C GLU A 2 25.83 4.59 -12.61
N LYS A 3 25.35 5.83 -12.61
CA LYS A 3 24.24 6.25 -11.72
C LYS A 3 22.96 5.50 -12.04
N GLU A 4 22.61 5.31 -13.28
CA GLU A 4 21.42 4.55 -13.70
C GLU A 4 21.55 3.07 -13.36
N LYS A 5 22.71 2.47 -13.57
CA LYS A 5 22.98 1.08 -13.19
C LYS A 5 22.87 0.89 -11.67
N SER A 6 23.41 1.83 -10.89
CA SER A 6 23.32 1.81 -9.42
C SER A 6 21.87 1.93 -8.95
N TRP A 7 21.12 2.89 -9.51
CA TRP A 7 19.70 3.06 -9.24
C TRP A 7 18.89 1.80 -9.58
N LEU A 8 19.15 1.20 -10.74
CA LEU A 8 18.48 -0.02 -11.18
C LEU A 8 18.75 -1.20 -10.23
N ARG A 9 20.02 -1.42 -9.84
CA ARG A 9 20.37 -2.44 -8.84
C ARG A 9 19.67 -2.20 -7.50
N GLN A 10 19.56 -0.95 -7.07
CA GLN A 10 18.80 -0.59 -5.88
C GLN A 10 17.33 -0.94 -6.01
N LYS A 11 16.69 -0.64 -7.16
CA LYS A 11 15.28 -0.98 -7.41
C LYS A 11 15.03 -2.48 -7.45
N LEU A 12 15.89 -3.25 -8.10
CA LEU A 12 15.80 -4.71 -8.08
C LEU A 12 15.78 -5.26 -6.64
N ARG A 13 16.65 -4.75 -5.76
CA ARG A 13 16.65 -5.13 -4.33
C ARG A 13 15.41 -4.66 -3.59
N GLU A 14 15.02 -3.39 -3.76
CA GLU A 14 13.85 -2.79 -3.09
C GLU A 14 12.56 -3.56 -3.42
N TYR A 15 12.39 -3.96 -4.67
CA TYR A 15 11.23 -4.71 -5.15
C TYR A 15 11.40 -6.23 -5.13
N LYS A 16 12.48 -6.74 -4.51
CA LYS A 16 12.76 -8.17 -4.32
C LYS A 16 12.73 -8.97 -5.65
N VAL A 17 13.27 -8.38 -6.70
CA VAL A 17 13.37 -9.02 -8.01
C VAL A 17 14.71 -9.75 -8.12
N LYS A 18 14.67 -11.02 -8.52
CA LYS A 18 15.85 -11.87 -8.73
C LYS A 18 16.24 -11.87 -10.21
N ASN A 19 17.49 -12.26 -10.48
CA ASN A 19 18.00 -12.55 -11.83
C ASN A 19 17.85 -11.37 -12.82
N SER A 20 17.82 -10.13 -12.34
CA SER A 20 17.65 -8.92 -13.17
C SER A 20 16.44 -9.00 -14.13
N ASP A 21 15.35 -9.61 -13.69
CA ASP A 21 14.11 -9.68 -14.46
C ASP A 21 13.41 -8.30 -14.48
N PHE A 22 13.71 -7.53 -15.53
CA PHE A 22 13.17 -6.18 -15.69
C PHE A 22 11.66 -6.16 -15.94
N LYS A 23 11.11 -7.22 -16.57
CA LYS A 23 9.66 -7.33 -16.77
C LYS A 23 8.92 -7.52 -15.42
N GLU A 24 9.50 -8.31 -14.53
CA GLU A 24 8.98 -8.47 -13.18
C GLU A 24 9.19 -7.19 -12.35
N LEU A 25 10.32 -6.47 -12.53
CA LEU A 25 10.55 -5.19 -11.87
C LEU A 25 9.50 -4.14 -12.29
N GLU A 26 9.24 -4.00 -13.59
CA GLU A 26 8.21 -3.11 -14.13
C GLU A 26 6.83 -3.42 -13.54
N LYS A 27 6.45 -4.69 -13.48
CA LYS A 27 5.20 -5.15 -12.89
C LYS A 27 5.08 -4.81 -11.39
N ARG A 28 6.19 -4.92 -10.65
CA ARG A 28 6.22 -4.61 -9.20
C ARG A 28 6.33 -3.11 -8.91
N MET A 29 7.03 -2.38 -9.76
CA MET A 29 7.34 -0.96 -9.57
C MET A 29 6.22 -0.05 -10.10
N ASP A 30 4.97 -0.36 -9.76
CA ASP A 30 3.79 0.38 -10.22
C ASP A 30 3.00 0.95 -9.03
N ILE A 31 2.01 1.78 -9.34
CA ILE A 31 1.16 2.45 -8.35
C ILE A 31 0.23 1.47 -7.62
N ILE A 32 -0.19 1.86 -6.43
CA ILE A 32 -1.40 1.38 -5.80
C ILE A 32 -2.46 2.46 -6.01
N PRO A 33 -3.66 2.15 -6.57
CA PRO A 33 -4.72 3.15 -6.72
C PRO A 33 -5.01 3.86 -5.41
N VAL A 34 -5.17 5.18 -5.48
CA VAL A 34 -5.38 6.00 -4.28
C VAL A 34 -6.66 5.58 -3.56
N SER A 35 -7.72 5.28 -4.29
CA SER A 35 -8.99 4.81 -3.71
C SER A 35 -8.83 3.53 -2.89
N ILE A 36 -8.03 2.55 -3.34
CA ILE A 36 -7.71 1.34 -2.56
C ILE A 36 -6.93 1.72 -1.30
N ALA A 37 -5.87 2.53 -1.45
CA ALA A 37 -5.03 2.90 -0.31
C ALA A 37 -5.83 3.63 0.77
N LEU A 38 -6.72 4.55 0.38
CA LEU A 38 -7.60 5.27 1.31
C LEU A 38 -8.62 4.32 1.97
N ALA A 39 -9.27 3.45 1.20
CA ALA A 39 -10.24 2.49 1.73
C ALA A 39 -9.61 1.50 2.73
N GLN A 40 -8.42 0.97 2.40
CA GLN A 40 -7.69 0.10 3.32
C GLN A 40 -7.22 0.86 4.56
N ALA A 41 -6.68 2.07 4.41
CA ALA A 41 -6.30 2.90 5.54
C ALA A 41 -7.50 3.18 6.47
N ALA A 42 -8.65 3.54 5.92
CA ALA A 42 -9.87 3.77 6.69
C ALA A 42 -10.30 2.51 7.45
N LYS A 43 -10.38 1.37 6.77
CA LYS A 43 -10.81 0.10 7.38
C LYS A 43 -9.84 -0.39 8.45
N GLU A 44 -8.54 -0.43 8.15
CA GLU A 44 -7.52 -1.01 9.04
C GLU A 44 -7.25 -0.13 10.28
N SER A 45 -7.41 1.18 10.14
CA SER A 45 -7.12 2.13 11.23
C SER A 45 -8.38 2.60 12.00
N GLY A 46 -9.57 2.10 11.63
CA GLY A 46 -10.82 2.65 12.16
C GLY A 46 -10.94 4.14 11.82
N TRP A 47 -10.76 4.51 10.56
CA TRP A 47 -10.77 5.90 10.09
C TRP A 47 -9.72 6.79 10.79
N GLY A 48 -8.58 6.23 11.10
CA GLY A 48 -7.48 6.94 11.76
C GLY A 48 -7.63 7.10 13.28
N THR A 49 -8.67 6.55 13.89
CA THR A 49 -8.96 6.72 15.32
C THR A 49 -8.34 5.64 16.21
N SER A 50 -7.86 4.55 15.63
CA SER A 50 -7.28 3.46 16.41
C SER A 50 -6.00 3.89 17.13
N ARG A 51 -5.74 3.32 18.31
CA ARG A 51 -4.51 3.54 19.08
C ARG A 51 -3.25 3.31 18.23
N PHE A 52 -3.25 2.29 17.38
CA PHE A 52 -2.12 1.98 16.50
C PHE A 52 -1.87 3.06 15.46
N ALA A 53 -2.93 3.67 14.92
CA ALA A 53 -2.82 4.79 14.00
C ALA A 53 -2.26 6.03 14.71
N LEU A 54 -2.79 6.37 15.88
CA LEU A 54 -2.45 7.58 16.63
C LEU A 54 -1.05 7.52 17.25
N GLU A 55 -0.70 6.42 17.93
CA GLU A 55 0.57 6.28 18.64
C GLU A 55 1.70 5.74 17.76
N GLY A 56 1.36 5.01 16.69
CA GLY A 56 2.34 4.27 15.88
C GLY A 56 2.37 4.61 14.41
N ASN A 57 1.59 5.58 13.93
CA ASN A 57 1.44 5.85 12.50
C ASN A 57 1.11 4.58 11.67
N ALA A 58 0.48 3.56 12.30
CA ALA A 58 0.24 2.23 11.73
C ALA A 58 -1.15 2.14 11.12
N ILE A 59 -1.37 2.84 10.01
CA ILE A 59 -2.70 2.94 9.38
C ILE A 59 -3.11 1.74 8.52
N PHE A 60 -2.21 0.78 8.29
CA PHE A 60 -2.47 -0.42 7.48
C PHE A 60 -2.36 -1.73 8.28
N GLY A 61 -2.32 -1.67 9.60
CA GLY A 61 -2.35 -2.86 10.46
C GLY A 61 -1.20 -3.86 10.23
N GLN A 62 -0.03 -3.40 9.78
CA GLN A 62 1.10 -4.27 9.46
C GLN A 62 1.70 -4.90 10.73
N TRP A 63 1.94 -6.20 10.68
CA TRP A 63 2.47 -6.96 11.80
C TRP A 63 3.99 -7.08 11.73
N THR A 64 4.60 -7.22 12.91
CA THR A 64 6.01 -7.58 13.08
C THR A 64 6.15 -8.63 14.18
N TRP A 65 7.09 -9.52 14.00
CA TRP A 65 7.51 -10.51 15.01
C TRP A 65 8.84 -10.13 15.65
N THR A 66 9.52 -9.13 15.05
CA THR A 66 10.82 -8.65 15.52
C THR A 66 10.84 -7.12 15.49
N GLY A 67 11.49 -6.49 16.47
CA GLY A 67 11.68 -5.05 16.49
C GLY A 67 10.62 -4.26 17.26
N GLN A 68 10.59 -2.94 17.02
CA GLN A 68 9.70 -2.02 17.72
C GLN A 68 8.27 -2.11 17.17
N GLY A 69 7.35 -2.53 18.02
CA GLY A 69 5.93 -2.62 17.70
C GLY A 69 5.07 -2.29 18.91
N ILE A 70 3.79 -2.02 18.66
CA ILE A 70 2.77 -1.76 19.67
C ILE A 70 2.04 -3.08 19.94
N GLU A 71 1.98 -3.49 21.18
CA GLU A 71 1.24 -4.71 21.56
C GLU A 71 -0.27 -4.46 21.53
N PRO A 72 -1.05 -5.42 20.98
CA PRO A 72 -2.50 -5.41 21.12
C PRO A 72 -2.91 -5.48 22.60
N LEU A 73 -3.95 -4.73 22.99
CA LEU A 73 -4.44 -4.73 24.38
C LEU A 73 -4.94 -6.11 24.82
N ASN A 74 -5.56 -6.87 23.91
CA ASN A 74 -6.11 -8.21 24.14
C ASN A 74 -5.21 -9.27 23.50
N LYS A 75 -3.92 -9.29 23.84
CA LYS A 75 -2.98 -10.26 23.32
C LYS A 75 -3.38 -11.67 23.76
N GLU A 76 -3.74 -12.54 22.83
CA GLU A 76 -3.88 -13.97 23.10
C GLU A 76 -2.53 -14.52 23.56
N LYS A 77 -2.52 -15.34 24.61
CA LYS A 77 -1.29 -15.83 25.30
C LYS A 77 -0.24 -16.50 24.38
N ASN A 78 -0.61 -16.87 23.17
CA ASN A 78 0.25 -17.61 22.24
C ASN A 78 0.59 -16.84 20.94
N LYS A 79 0.33 -15.53 20.86
CA LYS A 79 0.62 -14.74 19.64
C LYS A 79 1.64 -13.66 19.94
N ASP A 80 2.89 -13.86 19.51
CA ASP A 80 4.01 -12.92 19.72
C ASP A 80 4.11 -11.80 18.69
N HIS A 81 3.03 -11.59 17.91
CA HIS A 81 3.03 -10.50 16.93
C HIS A 81 2.69 -9.16 17.57
N LYS A 82 3.32 -8.11 17.06
CA LYS A 82 3.05 -6.71 17.40
C LYS A 82 2.62 -5.96 16.14
N ILE A 83 1.90 -4.87 16.31
CA ILE A 83 1.65 -3.95 15.21
C ILE A 83 2.90 -3.09 15.02
N LEU A 84 3.41 -3.07 13.80
CA LEU A 84 4.63 -2.34 13.45
C LEU A 84 4.45 -0.83 13.68
N ARG A 85 5.37 -0.22 14.43
CA ARG A 85 5.39 1.22 14.67
C ARG A 85 6.24 1.92 13.61
N PHE A 86 5.77 3.04 13.12
CA PHE A 86 6.48 3.87 12.15
C PHE A 86 6.85 5.24 12.73
N PRO A 87 8.03 5.80 12.41
CA PRO A 87 8.43 7.11 12.91
C PRO A 87 7.56 8.25 12.34
N ILE A 88 7.05 8.07 11.13
CA ILE A 88 6.17 9.02 10.43
C ILE A 88 5.15 8.27 9.57
N LEU A 89 4.01 8.88 9.30
CA LEU A 89 2.94 8.29 8.48
C LEU A 89 3.41 7.86 7.09
N ARG A 90 4.28 8.65 6.45
CA ARG A 90 4.87 8.33 5.14
C ARG A 90 5.60 6.98 5.13
N ALA A 91 6.23 6.59 6.25
CA ALA A 91 6.93 5.30 6.35
C ALA A 91 5.93 4.13 6.32
N SER A 92 4.78 4.25 6.99
CA SER A 92 3.69 3.28 6.93
C SER A 92 3.16 3.12 5.50
N VAL A 93 2.87 4.22 4.81
CA VAL A 93 2.42 4.21 3.41
C VAL A 93 3.45 3.55 2.49
N LYS A 94 4.74 3.86 2.67
CA LYS A 94 5.83 3.24 1.88
C LYS A 94 5.92 1.74 2.13
N ALA A 95 5.82 1.30 3.37
CA ALA A 95 5.84 -0.12 3.73
C ALA A 95 4.62 -0.86 3.16
N TYR A 96 3.42 -0.29 3.26
CA TYR A 96 2.21 -0.81 2.65
C TYR A 96 2.34 -0.97 1.12
N LYS A 97 2.77 0.09 0.42
CA LYS A 97 3.01 0.04 -1.03
C LYS A 97 4.01 -1.07 -1.39
N ASN A 98 5.11 -1.17 -0.64
CA ASN A 98 6.12 -2.20 -0.87
C ASN A 98 5.54 -3.60 -0.64
N ASN A 99 4.72 -3.81 0.39
CA ASN A 99 4.08 -5.10 0.67
C ASN A 99 3.21 -5.57 -0.50
N LEU A 100 2.26 -4.75 -0.98
CA LEU A 100 1.42 -5.11 -2.12
C LEU A 100 2.24 -5.37 -3.40
N ASN A 101 3.33 -4.65 -3.57
CA ASN A 101 4.18 -4.75 -4.75
C ASN A 101 5.19 -5.91 -4.70
N THR A 102 5.48 -6.50 -3.53
CA THR A 102 6.53 -7.51 -3.41
C THR A 102 6.07 -8.84 -2.84
N HIS A 103 5.08 -8.85 -1.93
CA HIS A 103 4.67 -10.07 -1.25
C HIS A 103 3.95 -11.04 -2.20
N LYS A 104 4.26 -12.33 -2.07
CA LYS A 104 3.77 -13.38 -2.99
C LYS A 104 2.24 -13.50 -3.03
N VAL A 105 1.54 -13.25 -1.93
CA VAL A 105 0.08 -13.36 -1.88
C VAL A 105 -0.63 -12.35 -2.78
N TYR A 106 0.01 -11.22 -3.13
CA TYR A 106 -0.57 -10.19 -4.00
C TYR A 106 -0.15 -10.30 -5.47
N THR A 107 0.25 -11.50 -5.91
CA THR A 107 0.62 -11.73 -7.32
C THR A 107 -0.55 -11.44 -8.25
N GLN A 108 -1.76 -11.89 -7.91
CA GLN A 108 -2.96 -11.64 -8.72
C GLN A 108 -3.27 -10.14 -8.87
N PHE A 109 -3.10 -9.36 -7.80
CA PHE A 109 -3.23 -7.91 -7.84
C PHE A 109 -2.28 -7.30 -8.88
N ARG A 110 -1.00 -7.66 -8.84
CA ARG A 110 0.01 -7.16 -9.77
C ARG A 110 -0.25 -7.60 -11.21
N GLU A 111 -0.66 -8.86 -11.41
CA GLU A 111 -0.98 -9.40 -12.73
C GLU A 111 -2.19 -8.66 -13.36
N LYS A 112 -3.25 -8.47 -12.60
CA LYS A 112 -4.44 -7.75 -13.10
C LYS A 112 -4.10 -6.30 -13.42
N ARG A 113 -3.34 -5.61 -12.55
CA ARG A 113 -2.86 -4.25 -12.78
C ARG A 113 -2.01 -4.16 -14.05
N ASN A 114 -1.06 -5.09 -14.23
CA ASN A 114 -0.21 -5.15 -15.42
C ASN A 114 -1.02 -5.41 -16.71
N LYS A 115 -2.06 -6.26 -16.66
CA LYS A 115 -2.98 -6.46 -17.79
C LYS A 115 -3.68 -5.16 -18.19
N LEU A 116 -4.12 -4.35 -17.22
CA LEU A 116 -4.71 -3.04 -17.48
C LEU A 116 -3.70 -2.11 -18.17
N ARG A 117 -2.45 -2.05 -17.68
CA ARG A 117 -1.36 -1.27 -18.31
C ARG A 117 -1.12 -1.66 -19.76
N LYS A 118 -0.97 -2.96 -20.03
CA LYS A 118 -0.73 -3.47 -21.39
C LYS A 118 -1.86 -3.17 -22.36
N ARG A 119 -3.08 -2.95 -21.86
CA ARG A 119 -4.25 -2.58 -22.65
C ARG A 119 -4.50 -1.06 -22.70
N ASN A 120 -3.58 -0.25 -22.19
CA ASN A 120 -3.73 1.20 -22.05
C ASN A 120 -5.02 1.61 -21.32
N GLN A 121 -5.49 0.77 -20.40
CA GLN A 121 -6.69 1.03 -19.59
C GLN A 121 -6.31 1.72 -18.28
N SER A 122 -7.20 2.59 -17.80
CA SER A 122 -7.01 3.26 -16.51
C SER A 122 -6.99 2.24 -15.37
N ILE A 123 -6.02 2.40 -14.46
CA ILE A 123 -5.88 1.61 -13.25
C ILE A 123 -6.76 2.24 -12.17
N LYS A 124 -8.01 1.80 -12.10
CA LYS A 124 -8.97 2.23 -11.08
C LYS A 124 -9.03 1.21 -9.94
N GLY A 125 -9.15 1.69 -8.70
CA GLY A 125 -9.18 0.81 -7.54
C GLY A 125 -10.28 -0.22 -7.59
N LEU A 126 -11.52 0.16 -7.91
CA LEU A 126 -12.65 -0.75 -8.03
C LEU A 126 -12.41 -1.94 -8.98
N LYS A 127 -11.54 -1.79 -9.98
CA LYS A 127 -11.17 -2.90 -10.87
C LYS A 127 -10.20 -3.90 -10.24
N LEU A 128 -9.60 -3.56 -9.10
CA LEU A 128 -8.53 -4.35 -8.47
C LEU A 128 -8.92 -4.87 -7.08
N THR A 129 -9.99 -4.36 -6.46
CA THR A 129 -10.40 -4.72 -5.09
C THR A 129 -10.55 -6.23 -4.90
N GLU A 130 -11.18 -6.93 -5.84
CA GLU A 130 -11.40 -8.38 -5.75
C GLU A 130 -10.12 -9.20 -5.60
N THR A 131 -8.96 -8.66 -6.03
CA THR A 131 -7.66 -9.33 -5.95
C THR A 131 -6.98 -9.18 -4.59
N LEU A 132 -7.61 -8.50 -3.64
CA LEU A 132 -7.15 -8.28 -2.28
C LEU A 132 -7.83 -9.20 -1.26
N ASP A 133 -8.47 -10.26 -1.71
CA ASP A 133 -9.15 -11.26 -0.88
C ASP A 133 -8.24 -11.86 0.20
N LYS A 134 -6.94 -11.94 -0.06
CA LYS A 134 -5.94 -12.47 0.88
C LYS A 134 -5.32 -11.43 1.81
N TYR A 135 -5.83 -10.21 1.80
CA TYR A 135 -5.37 -9.18 2.73
C TYR A 135 -5.89 -9.41 4.15
N ALA A 136 -7.12 -9.92 4.27
CA ALA A 136 -7.74 -10.28 5.53
C ALA A 136 -8.27 -11.72 5.50
N GLN A 137 -8.50 -12.30 6.69
CA GLN A 137 -9.02 -13.67 6.83
C GLN A 137 -10.44 -13.81 6.26
N THR A 138 -11.24 -12.74 6.25
CA THR A 138 -12.62 -12.72 5.75
C THR A 138 -12.69 -12.78 4.22
N GLY A 139 -11.56 -12.73 3.52
CA GLY A 139 -11.51 -13.01 2.09
C GLY A 139 -12.39 -12.09 1.24
N LYS A 140 -13.40 -12.68 0.61
CA LYS A 140 -14.31 -11.94 -0.28
C LYS A 140 -15.11 -10.86 0.44
N GLU A 141 -15.57 -11.10 1.65
CA GLU A 141 -16.25 -10.10 2.47
C GLU A 141 -15.39 -8.83 2.67
N TYR A 142 -14.08 -9.01 2.89
CA TYR A 142 -13.14 -7.89 2.97
C TYR A 142 -13.15 -7.04 1.71
N THR A 143 -13.11 -7.67 0.54
CA THR A 143 -13.09 -6.94 -0.74
C THR A 143 -14.39 -6.22 -1.02
N GLU A 144 -15.53 -6.80 -0.64
CA GLU A 144 -16.84 -6.17 -0.73
C GLU A 144 -16.95 -4.92 0.17
N ILE A 145 -16.42 -5.00 1.39
CA ILE A 145 -16.34 -3.84 2.29
C ILE A 145 -15.46 -2.73 1.69
N LEU A 146 -14.31 -3.07 1.10
CA LEU A 146 -13.46 -2.07 0.44
C LEU A 146 -14.20 -1.37 -0.71
N GLU A 147 -14.95 -2.14 -1.52
CA GLU A 147 -15.76 -1.55 -2.59
C GLU A 147 -16.83 -0.62 -2.06
N GLN A 148 -17.51 -0.99 -0.99
CA GLN A 148 -18.49 -0.14 -0.33
C GLN A 148 -17.87 1.17 0.16
N ILE A 149 -16.73 1.10 0.87
CA ILE A 149 -16.01 2.28 1.36
C ILE A 149 -15.63 3.19 0.18
N ILE A 150 -15.10 2.63 -0.90
CA ILE A 150 -14.72 3.42 -2.09
C ILE A 150 -15.93 4.12 -2.70
N LYS A 151 -17.05 3.40 -2.87
CA LYS A 151 -18.26 3.94 -3.50
C LYS A 151 -18.95 4.99 -2.61
N GLN A 152 -19.17 4.67 -1.34
CA GLN A 152 -19.88 5.54 -0.40
C GLN A 152 -19.14 6.85 -0.10
N ASN A 153 -17.82 6.84 -0.17
CA ASN A 153 -16.99 8.01 0.13
C ASN A 153 -16.38 8.66 -1.13
N TYR A 154 -16.84 8.29 -2.32
CA TYR A 154 -16.38 8.84 -3.60
C TYR A 154 -14.84 8.81 -3.76
N LEU A 155 -14.17 7.78 -3.19
CA LEU A 155 -12.71 7.73 -3.16
C LEU A 155 -12.08 7.60 -4.55
N SER A 156 -12.83 7.18 -5.55
CA SER A 156 -12.37 7.15 -6.95
C SER A 156 -12.04 8.53 -7.51
N ASP A 157 -12.59 9.62 -6.96
CA ASP A 157 -12.32 10.98 -7.40
C ASP A 157 -10.88 11.39 -7.11
N PHE A 158 -10.26 10.78 -6.11
CA PHE A 158 -8.85 11.01 -5.77
C PHE A 158 -7.86 10.32 -6.71
N GLU A 159 -8.29 9.45 -7.61
CA GLU A 159 -7.38 8.73 -8.52
C GLU A 159 -6.74 9.64 -9.58
N SER A 160 -7.37 10.77 -9.89
CA SER A 160 -6.84 11.79 -10.81
C SER A 160 -6.04 12.89 -10.13
N VAL A 161 -6.04 12.94 -8.79
CA VAL A 161 -5.37 13.99 -8.02
C VAL A 161 -3.85 13.83 -8.12
N GLN A 162 -3.18 14.93 -8.41
CA GLN A 162 -1.72 15.02 -8.42
C GLN A 162 -1.24 16.03 -7.38
N LEU A 163 -0.08 15.77 -6.79
CA LEU A 163 0.55 16.75 -5.90
C LEU A 163 1.02 17.95 -6.72
N THR A 164 0.72 19.14 -6.25
CA THR A 164 1.26 20.39 -6.83
C THR A 164 2.78 20.36 -6.75
N ASN A 165 3.44 20.76 -7.84
CA ASN A 165 4.90 20.85 -7.88
C ASN A 165 5.42 21.77 -6.77
N SER A 166 6.41 21.30 -6.00
CA SER A 166 6.99 22.05 -4.88
C SER A 166 7.65 23.39 -5.29
N VAL A 167 7.89 23.60 -6.59
CA VAL A 167 8.42 24.87 -7.14
C VAL A 167 7.43 26.03 -6.97
N VAL A 168 6.12 25.74 -6.93
CA VAL A 168 5.07 26.78 -6.74
C VAL A 168 5.00 27.26 -5.27
N LYS A 169 5.60 26.55 -4.33
CA LYS A 169 5.60 26.95 -2.91
C LYS A 169 6.50 28.14 -2.56
N LYS A 170 7.36 28.61 -3.48
CA LYS A 170 8.21 29.79 -3.23
C LYS A 170 7.48 31.13 -3.35
N GLU A 171 6.28 31.16 -3.93
CA GLU A 171 5.49 32.38 -4.09
C GLU A 171 4.39 32.59 -3.04
N LEU A 172 4.20 31.61 -2.17
CA LEU A 172 3.28 31.71 -1.01
C LEU A 172 4.05 31.97 0.29
N ASN A 173 4.86 33.01 0.30
CA ASN A 173 5.32 33.63 1.55
C ASN A 173 4.21 34.56 2.05
N LEU A 174 3.35 34.02 2.89
CA LEU A 174 2.52 34.79 3.81
C LEU A 174 3.27 34.97 5.11
#